data_292438ab0fe70deb2b2dd74a55721d42
#
_entry.id   292438ab0fe70deb2b2dd74a55721d42
#
_cell.length_a   1.000
_cell.length_b   1.000
_cell.length_c   1.000
_cell.angle_alpha   90.00
_cell.angle_beta   90.00
_cell.angle_gamma   90.00
#
_symmetry.space_group_name_H-M   'P 1'
#
loop_
_entity.id
_entity.type
_entity.pdbx_description
1 polymer ?
#
loop_
_entity_poly.entity_id
_entity_poly.type
_entity_poly.pdbx_seq_one_letter_code
_entity_poly.pdbx_strand_id
1 'polypeptide(L)'
;MRTAARADDNQTEIVAALRAAGYIVWNIRWPVDLLVGTGERWLPMEVKDGTKPPSARKLTADQERFFAAGGGPIALVTDAESAIRAARAVAGGV
;
A
#
# COMPACT_ATOMS: atom_id res chain seq x y z
N MET A 1 17.79 16.45 6.30
CA MET A 1 17.28 16.17 6.14
C MET A 1 16.37 15.82 5.54
N ARG A 2 16.03 15.44 5.33
CA ARG A 2 15.33 15.14 4.85
C ARG A 2 14.36 14.95 4.57
N THR A 3 14.08 14.72 4.53
CA THR A 3 13.15 14.63 4.40
C THR A 3 12.17 14.66 3.73
N ALA A 4 12.32 14.40 3.36
CA ALA A 4 11.46 14.66 2.32
C ALA A 4 10.33 13.70 2.24
N ALA A 5 10.56 12.50 2.05
CA ALA A 5 9.52 11.50 1.86
C ALA A 5 8.96 11.04 3.20
N ARG A 6 8.15 11.87 3.78
CA ARG A 6 7.46 11.48 5.00
C ARG A 6 6.33 10.52 4.66
N ALA A 7 6.24 9.45 5.41
CA ALA A 7 5.12 8.56 5.31
C ALA A 7 3.85 9.27 5.77
N ASP A 8 2.72 8.94 5.19
CA ASP A 8 1.44 9.44 5.67
C ASP A 8 1.24 9.00 7.11
N ASP A 9 0.55 9.81 7.90
CA ASP A 9 0.35 9.52 9.32
C ASP A 9 -0.28 8.15 9.54
N ASN A 10 -1.14 7.73 8.62
CA ASN A 10 -1.83 6.45 8.75
C ASN A 10 -0.99 5.25 8.31
N GLN A 11 0.21 5.45 7.75
CA GLN A 11 1.00 4.33 7.24
C GLN A 11 1.48 3.42 8.37
N THR A 12 1.91 4.00 9.48
CA THR A 12 2.38 3.22 10.63
C THR A 12 1.27 2.31 11.14
N GLU A 13 0.07 2.85 11.24
CA GLU A 13 -1.09 2.07 11.69
C GLU A 13 -1.42 0.94 10.73
N ILE A 14 -1.35 1.21 9.44
CA ILE A 14 -1.60 0.20 8.41
C ILE A 14 -0.58 -0.93 8.50
N VAL A 15 0.70 -0.58 8.61
CA VAL A 15 1.77 -1.59 8.72
C VAL A 15 1.55 -2.45 9.96
N ALA A 16 1.25 -1.83 11.10
CA ALA A 16 1.01 -2.57 12.33
C ALA A 16 -0.16 -3.52 12.20
N ALA A 17 -1.25 -3.07 11.58
CA ALA A 17 -2.44 -3.89 11.40
C ALA A 17 -2.18 -5.08 10.48
N LEU A 18 -1.46 -4.85 9.39
CA LEU A 18 -1.12 -5.94 8.46
C LEU A 18 -0.25 -6.99 9.14
N ARG A 19 0.76 -6.54 9.89
CA ARG A 19 1.64 -7.48 10.59
C ARG A 19 0.89 -8.25 11.67
N ALA A 20 -0.02 -7.59 12.39
CA ALA A 20 -0.83 -8.25 13.40
C ALA A 20 -1.74 -9.31 12.76
N ALA A 21 -2.14 -9.10 11.53
CA ALA A 21 -2.97 -10.06 10.79
C ALA A 21 -2.15 -11.20 10.19
N GLY A 22 -0.83 -11.19 10.35
CA GLY A 22 0.03 -12.28 9.90
C GLY A 22 0.71 -12.05 8.57
N TYR A 23 0.60 -10.86 7.99
CA TYR A 23 1.24 -10.59 6.72
C TYR A 23 2.66 -10.06 6.91
N ILE A 24 3.50 -10.28 5.92
CA ILE A 24 4.85 -9.72 5.89
C ILE A 24 4.76 -8.35 5.23
N VAL A 25 5.42 -7.35 5.80
CA VAL A 25 5.34 -5.99 5.26
C VAL A 25 6.74 -5.39 5.19
N TRP A 26 7.10 -4.93 3.99
CA TRP A 26 8.34 -4.19 3.76
C TRP A 26 8.00 -2.76 3.36
N ASN A 27 8.69 -1.79 3.95
CA ASN A 27 8.57 -0.39 3.56
C ASN A 27 9.54 -0.16 2.41
N ILE A 28 9.04 -0.11 1.18
CA ILE A 28 9.91 -0.01 0.01
C ILE A 28 10.04 1.42 -0.51
N ARG A 29 9.01 2.25 -0.29
CA ARG A 29 9.01 3.69 -0.57
C ARG A 29 8.94 4.06 -2.03
N TRP A 30 9.31 3.20 -2.92
CA TRP A 30 9.25 3.47 -4.34
C TRP A 30 9.16 2.16 -5.09
N PRO A 31 8.32 2.04 -6.11
CA PRO A 31 7.38 3.05 -6.63
C PRO A 31 6.14 3.25 -5.80
N VAL A 32 5.86 2.37 -4.86
CA VAL A 32 4.77 2.50 -3.91
C VAL A 32 5.34 2.33 -2.50
N ASP A 33 4.51 2.55 -1.49
CA ASP A 33 4.97 2.61 -0.11
C ASP A 33 5.37 1.26 0.47
N LEU A 34 4.59 0.22 0.18
CA LEU A 34 4.73 -1.06 0.86
C LEU A 34 4.77 -2.21 -0.13
N LEU A 35 5.45 -3.28 0.28
CA LEU A 35 5.36 -4.56 -0.38
C LEU A 35 4.86 -5.56 0.66
N VAL A 36 3.69 -6.13 0.41
CA VAL A 36 3.01 -6.99 1.37
C VAL A 36 3.06 -8.44 0.88
N GLY A 37 3.58 -9.33 1.73
CA GLY A 37 3.64 -10.76 1.42
C GLY A 37 2.47 -11.47 2.06
N THR A 38 1.69 -12.17 1.25
CA THR A 38 0.47 -12.82 1.72
C THR A 38 0.64 -14.31 1.92
N GLY A 39 1.84 -14.85 1.64
CA GLY A 39 2.06 -16.27 1.69
C GLY A 39 1.86 -16.92 0.33
N GLU A 40 1.08 -16.31 -0.53
CA GLU A 40 0.84 -16.79 -1.90
C GLU A 40 1.56 -15.93 -2.91
N ARG A 41 1.55 -14.63 -2.71
CA ARG A 41 2.18 -13.70 -3.63
C ARG A 41 2.47 -12.39 -2.93
N TRP A 42 3.22 -11.56 -3.62
CA TRP A 42 3.51 -10.20 -3.13
C TRP A 42 2.46 -9.24 -3.67
N LEU A 43 2.08 -8.30 -2.83
CA LEU A 43 1.11 -7.26 -3.21
C LEU A 43 1.74 -5.90 -2.94
N PRO A 44 2.14 -5.16 -3.99
CA PRO A 44 2.55 -3.77 -3.80
C PRO A 44 1.34 -2.94 -3.36
N MET A 45 1.57 -2.00 -2.45
CA MET A 45 0.48 -1.27 -1.84
C MET A 45 0.87 0.19 -1.67
N GLU A 46 0.06 1.07 -2.23
CA GLU A 46 0.24 2.51 -2.08
C GLU A 46 -0.71 3.02 -1.02
N VAL A 47 -0.18 3.80 -0.07
CA VAL A 47 -0.96 4.32 1.06
C VAL A 47 -1.26 5.79 0.82
N LYS A 48 -2.54 6.15 0.86
CA LYS A 48 -2.98 7.53 0.80
C LYS A 48 -3.85 7.80 2.01
N ASP A 49 -3.87 9.05 2.46
CA ASP A 49 -4.70 9.43 3.61
C ASP A 49 -6.10 9.74 3.12
N GLY A 50 -7.05 8.87 3.43
CA GLY A 50 -8.43 9.01 2.97
C GLY A 50 -9.16 10.21 3.56
N THR A 51 -8.61 10.83 4.62
CA THR A 51 -9.22 12.02 5.21
C THR A 51 -8.83 13.29 4.47
N LYS A 52 -7.86 13.21 3.58
CA LYS A 52 -7.41 14.37 2.82
C LYS A 52 -8.24 14.52 1.54
N PRO A 53 -8.30 15.73 0.96
CA PRO A 53 -9.08 15.92 -0.26
C PRO A 53 -8.52 15.13 -1.43
N PRO A 54 -9.34 14.84 -2.45
CA PRO A 54 -8.91 14.02 -3.58
C PRO A 54 -7.64 14.50 -4.26
N SER A 55 -7.39 15.82 -4.31
CA SER A 55 -6.18 16.34 -4.92
C SER A 55 -4.91 15.89 -4.19
N ALA A 56 -5.02 15.65 -2.89
CA ALA A 56 -3.88 15.19 -2.07
C ALA A 56 -3.74 13.68 -2.08
N ARG A 57 -4.63 12.97 -2.78
CA ARG A 57 -4.62 11.51 -2.85
C ARG A 57 -4.31 11.01 -4.26
N LYS A 58 -3.88 11.89 -5.14
CA LYS A 58 -3.56 11.51 -6.51
C LYS A 58 -2.27 10.73 -6.57
N LEU A 59 -2.18 9.82 -7.52
CA LEU A 59 -0.94 9.12 -7.80
C LEU A 59 0.02 10.04 -8.52
N THR A 60 1.31 9.87 -8.27
CA THR A 60 2.34 10.55 -9.06
C THR A 60 2.41 9.93 -10.44
N ALA A 61 3.12 10.59 -11.36
CA ALA A 61 3.28 10.05 -12.71
C ALA A 61 3.97 8.68 -12.68
N ASP A 62 4.99 8.50 -11.83
CA ASP A 62 5.66 7.22 -11.70
C ASP A 62 4.71 6.14 -11.18
N GLN A 63 3.88 6.49 -10.21
CA GLN A 63 2.92 5.55 -9.66
C GLN A 63 1.86 5.17 -10.69
N GLU A 64 1.42 6.14 -11.49
CA GLU A 64 0.47 5.83 -12.56
C GLU A 64 1.06 4.86 -13.56
N ARG A 65 2.33 5.05 -13.92
CA ARG A 65 2.99 4.13 -14.83
C ARG A 65 3.12 2.74 -14.21
N PHE A 66 3.43 2.67 -12.92
CA PHE A 66 3.57 1.41 -12.23
C PHE A 66 2.23 0.66 -12.18
N PHE A 67 1.15 1.38 -11.83
CA PHE A 67 -0.17 0.76 -11.80
C PHE A 67 -0.61 0.26 -13.19
N ALA A 68 -0.23 0.99 -14.24
CA ALA A 68 -0.63 0.65 -15.59
C ALA A 68 0.23 -0.45 -16.21
N ALA A 69 1.35 -0.81 -15.58
CA ALA A 69 2.31 -1.75 -16.18
C ALA A 69 1.77 -3.17 -16.32
N GLY A 70 0.74 -3.53 -15.55
CA GLY A 70 0.10 -4.81 -15.73
C GLY A 70 0.86 -6.01 -15.20
N GLY A 71 1.77 -5.79 -14.25
CA GLY A 71 2.58 -6.87 -13.71
C GLY A 71 1.89 -7.72 -12.66
N GLY A 72 0.66 -7.40 -12.29
CA GLY A 72 -0.06 -8.12 -11.27
C GLY A 72 -0.89 -7.18 -10.42
N PRO A 73 -1.50 -7.69 -9.35
CA PRO A 73 -2.32 -6.85 -8.49
C PRO A 73 -1.50 -5.81 -7.76
N ILE A 74 -2.05 -4.62 -7.63
CA ILE A 74 -1.50 -3.51 -6.86
C ILE A 74 -2.68 -2.89 -6.12
N ALA A 75 -2.49 -2.53 -4.85
CA ALA A 75 -3.57 -1.98 -4.06
C ALA A 75 -3.32 -0.51 -3.73
N LEU A 76 -4.39 0.27 -3.75
CA LEU A 76 -4.40 1.64 -3.24
C LEU A 76 -5.27 1.61 -2.00
N VAL A 77 -4.70 1.94 -0.84
CA VAL A 77 -5.38 1.80 0.43
C VAL A 77 -5.33 3.11 1.20
N THR A 78 -6.32 3.31 2.09
CA THR A 78 -6.42 4.56 2.83
C THR A 78 -6.45 4.33 4.34
N ASP A 79 -6.63 3.11 4.80
CA ASP A 79 -6.69 2.80 6.23
C ASP A 79 -6.39 1.32 6.45
N ALA A 80 -6.33 0.93 7.72
CA ALA A 80 -6.02 -0.45 8.08
C ALA A 80 -7.04 -1.42 7.50
N GLU A 81 -8.31 -1.05 7.53
CA GLU A 81 -9.37 -1.94 7.04
C GLU A 81 -9.24 -2.20 5.55
N SER A 82 -9.02 -1.15 4.74
CA SER A 82 -8.89 -1.32 3.30
C SER A 82 -7.62 -2.11 2.96
N ALA A 83 -6.55 -1.92 3.75
CA ALA A 83 -5.30 -2.63 3.53
C ALA A 83 -5.47 -4.13 3.80
N ILE A 84 -6.12 -4.48 4.90
CA ILE A 84 -6.35 -5.90 5.25
C ILE A 84 -7.28 -6.53 4.22
N ARG A 85 -8.32 -5.81 3.79
CA ARG A 85 -9.24 -6.31 2.77
C ARG A 85 -8.51 -6.61 1.46
N ALA A 86 -7.61 -5.70 1.04
CA ALA A 86 -6.84 -5.91 -0.18
C ALA A 86 -5.92 -7.12 -0.05
N ALA A 87 -5.25 -7.27 1.09
CA ALA A 87 -4.34 -8.40 1.30
C ALA A 87 -5.11 -9.72 1.31
N ARG A 88 -6.29 -9.75 1.93
CA ARG A 88 -7.11 -10.95 1.96
C ARG A 88 -7.59 -11.36 0.58
N ALA A 89 -7.95 -10.38 -0.25
CA ALA A 89 -8.43 -10.67 -1.60
C ALA A 89 -7.35 -11.35 -2.42
N VAL A 90 -6.10 -10.96 -2.23
CA VAL A 90 -4.97 -11.56 -2.94
C VAL A 90 -4.59 -12.90 -2.32
N ALA A 91 -4.59 -12.98 -0.97
CA ALA A 91 -4.19 -14.19 -0.27
C ALA A 91 -5.19 -15.33 -0.50
N GLY A 92 -6.46 -15.00 -0.64
CA GLY A 92 -7.49 -16.00 -0.84
C GLY A 92 -7.34 -16.79 -2.12
N GLY A 93 -6.64 -16.23 -3.10
CA GLY A 93 -6.41 -16.93 -4.36
C GLY A 93 -7.69 -17.26 -5.11
N VAL A 94 -8.77 -16.62 -4.75
CA VAL A 94 -10.08 -16.96 -5.26
C VAL A 94 -10.56 -15.88 -6.20
#